data_44ba31ef3a0d6ea2dbf1bad55770f71e
#
_entry.id   44ba31ef3a0d6ea2dbf1bad55770f71e
#
_cell.length_a   1.000
_cell.length_b   1.000
_cell.length_c   1.000
_cell.angle_alpha   90.00
_cell.angle_beta   90.00
_cell.angle_gamma   90.00
#
_symmetry.space_group_name_H-M   'P 1'
#
loop_
_entity.id
_entity.type
_entity.pdbx_description
1 polymer ?
#
loop_
_entity_poly.entity_id
_entity_poly.type
_entity_poly.pdbx_seq_one_letter_code
_entity_poly.pdbx_strand_id
1 'polypeptide(L)'
;PEFWFIIDDSFLARPKGEIFELCDLLKKYKIPWWCNTRLENISEEILFSMKESYCDRIQFGIESGNEDYRINTLLRPIKDDVYHERGKILNDSGIPYGLNAIIGLPGETREMVFQTIEMIRQIKGYDGVGVSIFIPYNGTKLRDYAVQNGWLDNDWISGSGYLLGGSALNMPKPY
;
A
#
# COMPACT_ATOMS: atom_id res chain seq x y z
N PRO A 1 11.02 17.72 -16.97
CA PRO A 1 10.94 17.25 -15.60
C PRO A 1 12.03 16.22 -15.34
N GLU A 2 12.51 16.11 -14.08
CA GLU A 2 13.54 15.15 -13.72
C GLU A 2 12.97 13.73 -13.58
N PHE A 3 11.69 13.61 -13.22
CA PHE A 3 10.94 12.36 -13.14
C PHE A 3 9.43 12.61 -13.21
N TRP A 4 8.65 11.55 -13.45
CA TRP A 4 7.18 11.57 -13.38
C TRP A 4 6.69 10.71 -12.22
N PHE A 5 5.78 11.24 -11.44
CA PHE A 5 4.96 10.44 -10.52
C PHE A 5 3.58 10.22 -11.13
N ILE A 6 3.26 8.96 -11.42
CA ILE A 6 1.94 8.59 -11.93
C ILE A 6 0.99 8.47 -10.74
N ILE A 7 0.12 9.45 -10.61
CA ILE A 7 -0.89 9.50 -9.54
C ILE A 7 -2.04 8.60 -9.96
N ASP A 8 -2.01 7.38 -9.45
CA ASP A 8 -3.03 6.36 -9.63
C ASP A 8 -3.10 5.55 -8.33
N ASP A 9 -4.29 5.15 -7.90
CA ASP A 9 -4.45 4.32 -6.69
C ASP A 9 -3.77 2.96 -6.83
N SER A 10 -3.77 2.41 -8.05
CA SER A 10 -3.04 1.20 -8.39
C SER A 10 -2.76 1.13 -9.88
N PHE A 11 -1.58 1.52 -10.28
CA PHE A 11 -1.15 1.55 -11.68
C PHE A 11 -1.36 0.22 -12.41
N LEU A 12 -1.15 -0.90 -11.75
CA LEU A 12 -1.30 -2.24 -12.32
C LEU A 12 -2.73 -2.83 -12.21
N ALA A 13 -3.70 -2.08 -11.66
CA ALA A 13 -5.10 -2.51 -11.60
C ALA A 13 -5.86 -2.24 -12.91
N ARG A 14 -5.26 -2.61 -14.03
CA ARG A 14 -5.81 -2.45 -15.39
C ARG A 14 -5.46 -3.68 -16.24
N PRO A 15 -6.11 -3.86 -17.40
CA PRO A 15 -5.77 -4.96 -18.31
C PRO A 15 -4.29 -4.95 -18.67
N LYS A 16 -3.68 -6.13 -18.71
CA LYS A 16 -2.24 -6.29 -18.96
C LYS A 16 -1.79 -5.64 -20.29
N GLY A 17 -2.62 -5.69 -21.32
CA GLY A 17 -2.33 -5.03 -22.60
C GLY A 17 -2.17 -3.52 -22.46
N GLU A 18 -3.03 -2.88 -21.68
CA GLU A 18 -2.93 -1.42 -21.42
C GLU A 18 -1.65 -1.05 -20.65
N ILE A 19 -1.19 -1.93 -19.74
CA ILE A 19 0.08 -1.73 -19.03
C ILE A 19 1.23 -1.70 -20.04
N PHE A 20 1.27 -2.63 -20.96
CA PHE A 20 2.31 -2.68 -21.99
C PHE A 20 2.27 -1.49 -22.93
N GLU A 21 1.08 -1.10 -23.39
CA GLU A 21 0.91 0.10 -24.22
C GLU A 21 1.40 1.36 -23.52
N LEU A 22 1.09 1.51 -22.23
CA LEU A 22 1.58 2.64 -21.41
C LEU A 22 3.10 2.58 -21.23
N CYS A 23 3.68 1.42 -20.97
CA CYS A 23 5.12 1.26 -20.89
C CYS A 23 5.81 1.63 -22.21
N ASP A 24 5.28 1.18 -23.35
CA ASP A 24 5.81 1.52 -24.67
C ASP A 24 5.70 3.02 -24.95
N LEU A 25 4.65 3.68 -24.49
CA LEU A 25 4.49 5.11 -24.60
C LEU A 25 5.51 5.85 -23.73
N LEU A 26 5.63 5.47 -22.44
CA LEU A 26 6.57 6.08 -21.50
C LEU A 26 8.04 5.93 -21.94
N LYS A 27 8.37 4.77 -22.51
CA LYS A 27 9.70 4.47 -23.05
C LYS A 27 10.18 5.49 -24.09
N LYS A 28 9.26 6.07 -24.86
CA LYS A 28 9.59 7.08 -25.91
C LYS A 28 10.14 8.38 -25.30
N TYR A 29 9.72 8.72 -24.08
CA TYR A 29 10.13 9.97 -23.42
C TYR A 29 11.45 9.84 -22.67
N LYS A 30 11.87 8.62 -22.30
CA LYS A 30 13.11 8.34 -21.54
C LYS A 30 13.19 9.13 -20.23
N ILE A 31 12.06 9.37 -19.58
CA ILE A 31 11.97 10.07 -18.32
C ILE A 31 11.73 9.04 -17.23
N PRO A 32 12.54 9.01 -16.16
CA PRO A 32 12.28 8.14 -15.02
C PRO A 32 10.88 8.38 -14.46
N TRP A 33 10.19 7.32 -14.09
CA TRP A 33 8.85 7.42 -13.53
C TRP A 33 8.64 6.43 -12.42
N TRP A 34 7.70 6.71 -11.53
CA TRP A 34 7.30 5.83 -10.46
C TRP A 34 5.79 5.85 -10.23
N CYS A 35 5.28 4.82 -9.60
CA CYS A 35 3.85 4.64 -9.38
C CYS A 35 3.55 3.92 -8.06
N ASN A 36 2.30 4.06 -7.64
CA ASN A 36 1.71 3.21 -6.62
C ASN A 36 1.05 2.01 -7.28
N THR A 37 1.11 0.84 -6.64
CA THR A 37 0.39 -0.33 -7.10
C THR A 37 0.09 -1.29 -5.96
N ARG A 38 -0.61 -2.37 -6.28
CA ARG A 38 -0.83 -3.50 -5.40
C ARG A 38 0.08 -4.65 -5.79
N LEU A 39 0.64 -5.31 -4.79
CA LEU A 39 1.64 -6.35 -4.99
C LEU A 39 1.09 -7.57 -5.76
N GLU A 40 -0.19 -7.91 -5.57
CA GLU A 40 -0.84 -9.02 -6.26
C GLU A 40 -0.87 -8.89 -7.79
N ASN A 41 -0.74 -7.68 -8.30
CA ASN A 41 -0.78 -7.40 -9.75
C ASN A 41 0.62 -7.49 -10.40
N ILE A 42 1.66 -7.76 -9.64
CA ILE A 42 3.04 -7.84 -10.13
C ILE A 42 3.29 -9.20 -10.79
N SER A 43 3.97 -9.16 -11.93
CA SER A 43 4.55 -10.34 -12.60
C SER A 43 5.89 -9.99 -13.23
N GLU A 44 6.73 -11.00 -13.46
CA GLU A 44 8.05 -10.81 -14.08
C GLU A 44 7.97 -10.06 -15.42
N GLU A 45 7.01 -10.43 -16.25
CA GLU A 45 6.81 -9.82 -17.57
C GLU A 45 6.41 -8.34 -17.47
N ILE A 46 5.52 -8.00 -16.52
CA ILE A 46 5.12 -6.62 -16.26
C ILE A 46 6.32 -5.82 -15.76
N LEU A 47 7.07 -6.34 -14.78
CA LEU A 47 8.24 -5.66 -14.24
C LEU A 47 9.34 -5.47 -15.28
N PHE A 48 9.54 -6.44 -16.17
CA PHE A 48 10.45 -6.28 -17.30
C PHE A 48 10.03 -5.10 -18.20
N SER A 49 8.77 -5.03 -18.59
CA SER A 49 8.25 -3.92 -19.40
C SER A 49 8.36 -2.56 -18.70
N MET A 50 8.05 -2.52 -17.39
CA MET A 50 8.20 -1.32 -16.57
C MET A 50 9.66 -0.84 -16.53
N LYS A 51 10.61 -1.77 -16.31
CA LYS A 51 12.03 -1.45 -16.27
C LYS A 51 12.54 -0.91 -17.59
N GLU A 52 12.17 -1.55 -18.71
CA GLU A 52 12.50 -1.10 -20.06
C GLU A 52 11.90 0.27 -20.40
N SER A 53 10.86 0.69 -19.71
CA SER A 53 10.21 2.00 -19.88
C SER A 53 10.69 3.06 -18.89
N TYR A 54 11.82 2.81 -18.22
CA TYR A 54 12.43 3.70 -17.23
C TYR A 54 11.64 3.84 -15.92
N CYS A 55 10.92 2.77 -15.50
CA CYS A 55 10.36 2.74 -14.15
C CYS A 55 11.49 2.75 -13.13
N ASP A 56 11.57 3.84 -12.36
CA ASP A 56 12.62 4.09 -11.38
C ASP A 56 12.22 3.60 -9.97
N ARG A 57 10.92 3.50 -9.69
CA ARG A 57 10.42 3.11 -8.36
C ARG A 57 8.99 2.60 -8.40
N ILE A 58 8.72 1.67 -7.50
CA ILE A 58 7.37 1.18 -7.21
C ILE A 58 7.09 1.35 -5.72
N GLN A 59 5.89 1.83 -5.38
CA GLN A 59 5.39 1.86 -4.01
C GLN A 59 4.18 0.94 -3.89
N PHE A 60 4.12 0.12 -2.83
CA PHE A 60 2.93 -0.69 -2.57
C PHE A 60 2.58 -0.77 -1.09
N GLY A 61 1.27 -0.88 -0.82
CA GLY A 61 0.73 -0.97 0.53
C GLY A 61 0.64 -2.43 1.00
N ILE A 62 1.21 -2.70 2.17
CA ILE A 62 0.93 -3.89 2.97
C ILE A 62 -0.34 -3.66 3.79
N GLU A 63 -0.51 -2.46 4.28
CA GLU A 63 -1.51 -1.91 5.19
C GLU A 63 -1.43 -2.55 6.58
N SER A 64 -1.66 -3.85 6.71
CA SER A 64 -1.56 -4.61 7.94
C SER A 64 -0.89 -5.97 7.70
N GLY A 65 -0.02 -6.40 8.60
CA GLY A 65 0.61 -7.71 8.57
C GLY A 65 -0.25 -8.84 9.12
N ASN A 66 -1.42 -8.55 9.69
CA ASN A 66 -2.35 -9.58 10.11
C ASN A 66 -3.21 -10.05 8.92
N GLU A 67 -3.05 -11.29 8.49
CA GLU A 67 -3.75 -11.86 7.33
C GLU A 67 -5.26 -11.85 7.50
N ASP A 68 -5.77 -12.31 8.62
CA ASP A 68 -7.22 -12.36 8.88
C ASP A 68 -7.85 -10.97 8.87
N TYR A 69 -7.19 -10.01 9.50
CA TYR A 69 -7.65 -8.62 9.52
C TYR A 69 -7.62 -8.01 8.11
N ARG A 70 -6.56 -8.27 7.35
CA ARG A 70 -6.41 -7.82 5.97
C ARG A 70 -7.54 -8.36 5.08
N ILE A 71 -7.84 -9.65 5.18
CA ILE A 71 -8.87 -10.31 4.38
C ILE A 71 -10.27 -9.88 4.80
N ASN A 72 -10.59 -9.95 6.11
CA ASN A 72 -11.95 -9.83 6.61
C ASN A 72 -12.37 -8.40 6.94
N THR A 73 -11.45 -7.54 7.34
CA THR A 73 -11.74 -6.15 7.74
C THR A 73 -11.33 -5.14 6.67
N LEU A 74 -10.11 -5.24 6.15
CA LEU A 74 -9.66 -4.35 5.08
C LEU A 74 -10.20 -4.76 3.71
N LEU A 75 -10.80 -5.93 3.60
CA LEU A 75 -11.34 -6.51 2.36
C LEU A 75 -10.26 -6.59 1.25
N ARG A 76 -9.03 -6.89 1.65
CA ARG A 76 -7.90 -7.16 0.76
C ARG A 76 -7.54 -8.64 0.84
N PRO A 77 -8.07 -9.48 -0.07
CA PRO A 77 -7.95 -10.93 0.00
C PRO A 77 -6.57 -11.42 -0.49
N ILE A 78 -5.51 -10.87 0.10
CA ILE A 78 -4.13 -11.27 -0.18
C ILE A 78 -3.58 -12.04 1.00
N LYS A 79 -3.05 -13.24 0.74
CA LYS A 79 -2.38 -14.07 1.72
C LYS A 79 -0.91 -13.68 1.90
N ASP A 80 -0.32 -14.08 3.02
CA ASP A 80 1.06 -13.77 3.34
C ASP A 80 2.05 -14.39 2.35
N ASP A 81 1.77 -15.59 1.86
CA ASP A 81 2.60 -16.28 0.87
C ASP A 81 2.70 -15.48 -0.45
N VAL A 82 1.63 -14.81 -0.86
CA VAL A 82 1.63 -13.93 -2.04
C VAL A 82 2.55 -12.73 -1.82
N TYR A 83 2.55 -12.14 -0.64
CA TYR A 83 3.49 -11.05 -0.33
C TYR A 83 4.95 -11.49 -0.43
N HIS A 84 5.28 -12.68 0.07
CA HIS A 84 6.62 -13.21 0.01
C HIS A 84 7.05 -13.57 -1.42
N GLU A 85 6.18 -14.24 -2.16
CA GLU A 85 6.43 -14.60 -3.57
C GLU A 85 6.63 -13.37 -4.45
N ARG A 86 5.67 -12.42 -4.39
CA ARG A 86 5.72 -11.22 -5.22
C ARG A 86 6.82 -10.24 -4.80
N GLY A 87 7.10 -10.16 -3.51
CA GLY A 87 8.23 -9.40 -2.99
C GLY A 87 9.57 -9.93 -3.52
N LYS A 88 9.73 -11.25 -3.64
CA LYS A 88 10.91 -11.85 -4.28
C LYS A 88 11.01 -11.49 -5.76
N ILE A 89 9.94 -11.65 -6.53
CA ILE A 89 9.90 -11.30 -7.95
C ILE A 89 10.28 -9.83 -8.15
N LEU A 90 9.75 -8.94 -7.31
CA LEU A 90 10.07 -7.52 -7.37
C LEU A 90 11.53 -7.23 -7.05
N ASN A 91 12.08 -7.86 -6.01
CA ASN A 91 13.49 -7.74 -5.67
C ASN A 91 14.40 -8.23 -6.80
N ASP A 92 14.06 -9.38 -7.42
CA ASP A 92 14.83 -9.97 -8.51
C ASP A 92 14.78 -9.11 -9.79
N SER A 93 13.74 -8.29 -9.98
CA SER A 93 13.62 -7.36 -11.10
C SER A 93 14.68 -6.25 -11.07
N GLY A 94 15.18 -5.91 -9.87
CA GLY A 94 16.10 -4.80 -9.64
C GLY A 94 15.47 -3.41 -9.83
N ILE A 95 14.13 -3.29 -9.83
CA ILE A 95 13.45 -1.99 -9.71
C ILE A 95 13.40 -1.64 -8.23
N PRO A 96 13.91 -0.45 -7.81
CA PRO A 96 13.78 0.02 -6.44
C PRO A 96 12.31 0.07 -6.00
N TYR A 97 12.04 -0.27 -4.73
CA TYR A 97 10.67 -0.22 -4.23
C TYR A 97 10.59 0.12 -2.75
N GLY A 98 9.47 0.71 -2.38
CA GLY A 98 9.13 1.01 -1.00
C GLY A 98 7.84 0.35 -0.56
N LEU A 99 7.69 0.19 0.74
CA LEU A 99 6.53 -0.39 1.40
C LEU A 99 5.75 0.70 2.12
N ASN A 100 4.42 0.57 2.15
CA ASN A 100 3.56 1.40 2.98
C ASN A 100 2.76 0.51 3.94
N ALA A 101 2.58 1.00 5.16
CA ALA A 101 1.73 0.38 6.16
C ALA A 101 0.86 1.44 6.85
N ILE A 102 -0.25 1.01 7.39
CA ILE A 102 -1.15 1.86 8.17
C ILE A 102 -1.24 1.29 9.58
N ILE A 103 -1.13 2.15 10.58
CA ILE A 103 -1.34 1.81 11.99
C ILE A 103 -2.52 2.59 12.56
N GLY A 104 -3.06 2.12 13.67
CA GLY A 104 -4.24 2.72 14.29
C GLY A 104 -5.53 2.44 13.51
N LEU A 105 -5.57 1.34 12.78
CA LEU A 105 -6.76 0.87 12.08
C LEU A 105 -7.87 0.48 13.08
N PRO A 106 -9.16 0.62 12.73
CA PRO A 106 -10.28 0.30 13.62
C PRO A 106 -10.22 -1.16 14.12
N GLY A 107 -10.11 -1.36 15.44
CA GLY A 107 -9.98 -2.68 16.05
C GLY A 107 -8.60 -3.32 15.98
N GLU A 108 -7.60 -2.61 15.45
CA GLU A 108 -6.22 -3.09 15.45
C GLU A 108 -5.68 -3.24 16.87
N THR A 109 -4.98 -4.33 17.14
CA THR A 109 -4.32 -4.59 18.40
C THR A 109 -2.81 -4.40 18.30
N ARG A 110 -2.14 -4.32 19.45
CA ARG A 110 -0.67 -4.25 19.52
C ARG A 110 -0.01 -5.43 18.81
N GLU A 111 -0.55 -6.62 18.97
CA GLU A 111 -0.08 -7.85 18.33
C GLU A 111 -0.15 -7.74 16.80
N MET A 112 -1.22 -7.16 16.27
CA MET A 112 -1.36 -6.93 14.81
C MET A 112 -0.32 -5.94 14.30
N VAL A 113 0.00 -4.90 15.08
CA VAL A 113 1.10 -3.98 14.72
C VAL A 113 2.44 -4.71 14.68
N PHE A 114 2.73 -5.58 15.65
CA PHE A 114 3.95 -6.40 15.62
C PHE A 114 3.96 -7.39 14.45
N GLN A 115 2.83 -7.96 14.07
CA GLN A 115 2.73 -8.79 12.85
C GLN A 115 3.03 -7.97 11.59
N THR A 116 2.61 -6.72 11.55
CA THR A 116 2.95 -5.80 10.44
C THR A 116 4.45 -5.53 10.38
N ILE A 117 5.09 -5.27 11.52
CA ILE A 117 6.54 -5.11 11.61
C ILE A 117 7.26 -6.37 11.15
N GLU A 118 6.79 -7.55 11.59
CA GLU A 118 7.41 -8.82 11.23
C GLU A 118 7.27 -9.14 9.73
N MET A 119 6.11 -8.88 9.14
CA MET A 119 5.91 -9.03 7.69
C MET A 119 6.85 -8.11 6.90
N ILE A 120 6.96 -6.84 7.28
CA ILE A 120 7.90 -5.89 6.66
C ILE A 120 9.34 -6.40 6.79
N ARG A 121 9.73 -6.92 7.96
CA ARG A 121 11.07 -7.47 8.21
C ARG A 121 11.38 -8.68 7.32
N GLN A 122 10.39 -9.48 6.97
CA GLN A 122 10.55 -10.67 6.12
C GLN A 122 10.68 -10.32 4.63
N ILE A 123 10.02 -9.29 4.15
CA ILE A 123 10.20 -8.78 2.78
C ILE A 123 11.60 -8.15 2.70
N LYS A 124 12.37 -8.51 1.68
CA LYS A 124 13.76 -8.05 1.51
C LYS A 124 13.87 -7.17 0.27
N GLY A 125 14.88 -6.30 0.27
CA GLY A 125 15.26 -5.51 -0.91
C GLY A 125 14.54 -4.18 -1.07
N TYR A 126 13.58 -3.83 -0.19
CA TYR A 126 13.00 -2.49 -0.19
C TYR A 126 14.00 -1.43 0.33
N ASP A 127 13.86 -0.22 -0.14
CA ASP A 127 14.73 0.92 0.23
C ASP A 127 14.07 1.91 1.21
N GLY A 128 12.79 1.72 1.51
CA GLY A 128 12.09 2.54 2.50
C GLY A 128 10.73 1.99 2.91
N VAL A 129 10.28 2.40 4.08
CA VAL A 129 8.93 2.09 4.61
C VAL A 129 8.25 3.39 5.01
N GLY A 130 7.08 3.65 4.42
CA GLY A 130 6.17 4.68 4.87
C GLY A 130 5.17 4.10 5.88
N VAL A 131 5.00 4.75 7.02
CA VAL A 131 3.97 4.37 8.00
C VAL A 131 3.03 5.54 8.19
N SER A 132 1.74 5.32 7.94
CA SER A 132 0.69 6.32 8.10
C SER A 132 -0.23 5.95 9.25
N ILE A 133 -0.78 6.95 9.94
CA ILE A 133 -1.86 6.75 10.91
C ILE A 133 -3.18 6.72 10.13
N PHE A 134 -4.05 5.78 10.48
CA PHE A 134 -5.36 5.66 9.84
C PHE A 134 -6.18 6.95 9.91
N ILE A 135 -6.71 7.38 8.78
CA ILE A 135 -7.63 8.51 8.66
C ILE A 135 -9.02 7.99 8.27
N PRO A 136 -10.03 8.21 9.12
CA PRO A 136 -11.40 7.74 8.86
C PRO A 136 -12.11 8.65 7.84
N TYR A 137 -11.82 8.47 6.54
CA TYR A 137 -12.46 9.25 5.48
C TYR A 137 -13.97 8.97 5.38
N ASN A 138 -14.76 10.02 5.13
CA ASN A 138 -16.19 9.91 4.95
C ASN A 138 -16.54 8.95 3.79
N GLY A 139 -17.58 8.15 3.99
CA GLY A 139 -18.05 7.19 2.99
C GLY A 139 -17.27 5.88 2.94
N THR A 140 -16.33 5.66 3.86
CA THR A 140 -15.59 4.39 3.92
C THR A 140 -16.16 3.45 4.95
N LYS A 141 -16.20 2.13 4.64
CA LYS A 141 -16.67 1.09 5.56
C LYS A 141 -15.89 1.04 6.88
N LEU A 142 -14.59 1.35 6.85
CA LEU A 142 -13.76 1.40 8.06
C LEU A 142 -14.16 2.55 8.98
N ARG A 143 -14.57 3.69 8.42
CA ARG A 143 -15.15 4.78 9.23
C ARG A 143 -16.46 4.34 9.87
N ASP A 144 -17.37 3.75 9.08
CA ASP A 144 -18.67 3.28 9.59
C ASP A 144 -18.45 2.26 10.71
N TYR A 145 -17.51 1.34 10.55
CA TYR A 145 -17.12 0.39 11.56
C TYR A 145 -16.61 1.06 12.86
N ALA A 146 -15.77 2.10 12.72
CA ALA A 146 -15.28 2.84 13.88
C ALA A 146 -16.40 3.60 14.62
N VAL A 147 -17.34 4.20 13.89
CA VAL A 147 -18.50 4.91 14.46
C VAL A 147 -19.43 3.91 15.17
N GLN A 148 -19.75 2.77 14.56
CA GLN A 148 -20.62 1.73 15.13
C GLN A 148 -20.06 1.16 16.44
N ASN A 149 -18.74 1.11 16.60
CA ASN A 149 -18.07 0.66 17.83
C ASN A 149 -17.86 1.79 18.86
N GLY A 150 -18.30 3.01 18.59
CA GLY A 150 -18.11 4.15 19.48
C GLY A 150 -16.68 4.65 19.60
N TRP A 151 -15.83 4.33 18.65
CA TRP A 151 -14.42 4.77 18.61
C TRP A 151 -14.22 6.09 17.88
N LEU A 152 -15.23 6.54 17.14
CA LEU A 152 -15.21 7.79 16.37
C LEU A 152 -16.57 8.47 16.48
N ASP A 153 -16.58 9.79 16.72
CA ASP A 153 -17.80 10.57 16.63
C ASP A 153 -18.28 10.67 15.18
N ASN A 154 -19.60 10.57 14.99
CA ASN A 154 -20.17 10.53 13.65
C ASN A 154 -19.98 11.83 12.85
N ASP A 155 -19.86 12.95 13.54
CA ASP A 155 -19.65 14.30 12.98
C ASP A 155 -18.15 14.68 12.86
N TRP A 156 -17.23 13.77 13.25
CA TRP A 156 -15.81 14.02 13.10
C TRP A 156 -15.42 14.19 11.63
N ILE A 157 -14.69 15.25 11.34
CA ILE A 157 -14.19 15.57 9.99
C ILE A 157 -12.68 15.78 10.07
N SER A 158 -11.94 15.19 9.14
CA SER A 158 -10.51 15.43 9.04
C SER A 158 -10.25 16.84 8.52
N GLY A 159 -9.52 17.65 9.28
CA GLY A 159 -9.03 18.96 8.84
C GLY A 159 -7.78 18.89 7.94
N SER A 160 -7.18 17.71 7.79
CA SER A 160 -5.95 17.49 7.03
C SER A 160 -5.90 16.06 6.48
N GLY A 161 -5.22 15.86 5.36
CA GLY A 161 -4.92 14.54 4.83
C GLY A 161 -3.87 13.77 5.64
N TYR A 162 -3.33 14.36 6.71
CA TYR A 162 -2.33 13.72 7.59
C TYR A 162 -2.67 14.00 9.04
N LEU A 163 -2.63 12.96 9.89
CA LEU A 163 -2.76 13.08 11.33
C LEU A 163 -1.35 13.10 11.95
N LEU A 164 -0.83 14.30 12.23
CA LEU A 164 0.50 14.47 12.79
C LEU A 164 0.54 14.31 14.32
N GLY A 165 -0.60 14.29 14.99
CA GLY A 165 -0.70 14.30 16.46
C GLY A 165 -1.19 13.00 17.09
N GLY A 166 -1.55 12.00 16.33
CA GLY A 166 -2.08 10.73 16.84
C GLY A 166 -3.34 10.24 16.11
N SER A 167 -3.90 9.12 16.56
CA SER A 167 -5.12 8.56 15.99
C SER A 167 -6.34 9.43 16.29
N ALA A 168 -7.25 9.52 15.31
CA ALA A 168 -8.58 10.08 15.49
C ALA A 168 -9.51 9.14 16.29
N LEU A 169 -9.14 7.86 16.40
CA LEU A 169 -9.96 6.84 17.03
C LEU A 169 -9.69 6.78 18.55
N ASN A 170 -10.76 6.76 19.33
CA ASN A 170 -10.70 6.56 20.78
C ASN A 170 -10.90 5.07 21.11
N MET A 171 -10.03 4.23 20.55
CA MET A 171 -10.01 2.80 20.86
C MET A 171 -9.34 2.53 22.22
N PRO A 172 -9.67 1.37 22.88
CA PRO A 172 -8.87 0.89 23.98
C PRO A 172 -7.41 0.82 23.58
N LYS A 173 -6.56 1.53 24.29
CA LYS A 173 -5.13 1.57 23.96
C LYS A 173 -4.50 0.22 24.25
N PRO A 174 -3.81 -0.38 23.31
CA PRO A 174 -3.17 -1.68 23.48
C PRO A 174 -1.83 -1.63 24.23
N TYR A 175 -1.55 -0.50 24.89
CA TYR A 175 -0.24 -0.22 25.52
C TYR A 175 -0.25 -0.44 27.02
#